data_53c4c1c7a6666da35f856097b1e6ec78
#
_entry.id   53c4c1c7a6666da35f856097b1e6ec78
#
_cell.length_a   1.000
_cell.length_b   1.000
_cell.length_c   1.000
_cell.angle_alpha   90.00
_cell.angle_beta   90.00
_cell.angle_gamma   90.00
#
_symmetry.space_group_name_H-M   'P 1'
#
loop_
_entity.id
_entity.type
_entity.pdbx_description
1 polymer ?
#
loop_
_entity_poly.entity_id
_entity_poly.type
_entity_poly.pdbx_seq_one_letter_code
_entity_poly.pdbx_strand_id
1 'polypeptide(L)'
;MAAVTDTPTGSLEVRVARKIYPASGQREAQPVLNGISIDIEPRSFVVLTGPSGCGKSTLLNIIAGLDDDFEGEVKLGSPDTHLGYIFQSPRLLPWRTVRENIELALPAGDPRLAEIDDMLRHVGLEGFASQYPERLSLGMQRRAALARGFITEPDVLLMDEPFVSLDDPTAQGLRELLIALWNRRPTTVIFVTHDRTEAVMLATRILRMSSANATIVQDETVRLSPSE
;
A
#
# COMPACT_ATOMS: atom_id res chain seq x y z
N MET A 1 15.65 32.57 -10.91
CA MET A 1 15.74 31.16 -11.31
C MET A 1 15.60 30.35 -10.01
N ALA A 2 14.41 29.82 -9.74
CA ALA A 2 14.22 28.90 -8.62
C ALA A 2 14.90 27.56 -9.01
N ALA A 3 15.74 27.04 -8.15
CA ALA A 3 16.32 25.72 -8.31
C ALA A 3 15.16 24.71 -8.30
N VAL A 4 14.94 24.05 -9.42
CA VAL A 4 14.11 22.83 -9.47
C VAL A 4 14.92 21.82 -8.68
N THR A 5 14.55 21.60 -7.43
CA THR A 5 15.05 20.48 -6.64
C THR A 5 14.47 19.25 -7.29
N ASP A 6 15.32 18.52 -8.02
CA ASP A 6 15.00 17.24 -8.66
C ASP A 6 14.74 16.23 -7.54
N THR A 7 13.48 16.17 -7.08
CA THR A 7 13.08 15.27 -6.00
C THR A 7 13.03 13.85 -6.61
N PRO A 8 13.72 12.86 -6.02
CA PRO A 8 13.83 11.53 -6.62
C PRO A 8 12.48 10.86 -6.82
N THR A 9 12.28 10.19 -7.93
CA THR A 9 11.09 9.36 -8.20
C THR A 9 10.86 8.37 -7.05
N GLY A 10 9.61 8.29 -6.58
CA GLY A 10 9.24 7.43 -5.46
C GLY A 10 9.42 8.05 -4.07
N SER A 11 9.90 9.30 -3.95
CA SER A 11 9.80 10.08 -2.71
C SER A 11 8.41 10.68 -2.57
N LEU A 12 7.99 10.95 -1.32
CA LEU A 12 6.73 11.63 -1.04
C LEU A 12 6.93 12.66 0.06
N GLU A 13 6.28 13.82 -0.13
CA GLU A 13 6.06 14.80 0.93
C GLU A 13 4.55 14.87 1.19
N VAL A 14 4.14 14.55 2.41
CA VAL A 14 2.74 14.54 2.83
C VAL A 14 2.54 15.58 3.92
N ARG A 15 1.72 16.57 3.65
CA ARG A 15 1.37 17.66 4.57
C ARG A 15 -0.15 17.75 4.64
N VAL A 16 -0.75 17.25 5.72
CA VAL A 16 -2.19 17.36 5.96
C VAL A 16 -2.39 18.18 7.22
N ALA A 17 -2.74 19.45 7.05
CA ALA A 17 -3.03 20.32 8.17
C ALA A 17 -4.31 19.87 8.87
N ARG A 18 -5.34 19.50 8.09
CA ARG A 18 -6.62 19.05 8.64
C ARG A 18 -7.44 18.23 7.64
N LYS A 19 -8.08 17.17 8.12
CA LYS A 19 -9.15 16.44 7.43
C LYS A 19 -10.32 16.24 8.38
N ILE A 20 -11.52 16.61 7.92
CA ILE A 20 -12.77 16.45 8.67
C ILE A 20 -13.77 15.73 7.77
N TYR A 21 -14.44 14.71 8.30
CA TYR A 21 -15.66 14.23 7.67
C TYR A 21 -16.85 15.06 8.16
N PRO A 22 -17.68 15.57 7.23
CA PRO A 22 -18.84 16.38 7.59
C PRO A 22 -19.84 15.59 8.44
N ALA A 23 -20.64 16.31 9.20
CA ALA A 23 -21.74 15.72 9.95
C ALA A 23 -22.69 14.96 9.02
N SER A 24 -23.08 13.75 9.38
CA SER A 24 -24.01 12.93 8.62
C SER A 24 -25.02 12.26 9.57
N GLY A 25 -26.30 12.61 9.38
CA GLY A 25 -27.36 12.14 10.27
C GLY A 25 -27.17 12.63 11.70
N GLN A 26 -27.01 11.69 12.67
CA GLN A 26 -26.78 12.01 14.08
C GLN A 26 -25.28 12.12 14.45
N ARG A 27 -24.37 11.93 13.48
CA ARG A 27 -22.92 12.04 13.74
C ARG A 27 -22.47 13.47 13.53
N GLU A 28 -21.79 14.01 14.54
CA GLU A 28 -21.15 15.32 14.45
C GLU A 28 -19.94 15.27 13.51
N ALA A 29 -19.53 16.42 12.99
CA ALA A 29 -18.30 16.53 12.20
C ALA A 29 -17.09 16.11 13.05
N GLN A 30 -16.30 15.17 12.56
CA GLN A 30 -15.16 14.63 13.29
C GLN A 30 -13.84 14.92 12.57
N PRO A 31 -12.85 15.51 13.25
CA PRO A 31 -11.50 15.59 12.72
C PRO A 31 -10.90 14.17 12.69
N VAL A 32 -10.39 13.77 11.53
CA VAL A 32 -9.81 12.44 11.29
C VAL A 32 -8.31 12.51 11.15
N LEU A 33 -7.80 13.62 10.60
CA LEU A 33 -6.36 13.91 10.53
C LEU A 33 -6.11 15.35 10.97
N ASN A 34 -5.01 15.56 11.70
CA ASN A 34 -4.63 16.87 12.21
C ASN A 34 -3.10 16.98 12.31
N GLY A 35 -2.52 17.91 11.55
CA GLY A 35 -1.09 18.21 11.63
C GLY A 35 -0.18 17.05 11.22
N ILE A 36 -0.52 16.32 10.16
CA ILE A 36 0.34 15.28 9.59
C ILE A 36 1.44 15.93 8.74
N SER A 37 2.69 15.58 9.03
CA SER A 37 3.86 16.04 8.26
C SER A 37 4.84 14.87 8.15
N ILE A 38 5.00 14.31 6.95
CA ILE A 38 5.83 13.13 6.67
C ILE A 38 6.62 13.38 5.39
N ASP A 39 7.92 13.08 5.44
CA ASP A 39 8.78 12.97 4.27
C ASP A 39 9.19 11.50 4.14
N ILE A 40 8.98 10.91 2.99
CA ILE A 40 9.25 9.49 2.73
C ILE A 40 10.33 9.38 1.65
N GLU A 41 11.41 8.73 2.02
CA GLU A 41 12.54 8.46 1.13
C GLU A 41 12.17 7.38 0.10
N PRO A 42 12.74 7.48 -1.13
CA PRO A 42 12.53 6.47 -2.15
C PRO A 42 12.96 5.08 -1.68
N ARG A 43 12.25 4.05 -2.12
CA ARG A 43 12.56 2.65 -1.85
C ARG A 43 12.56 2.28 -0.36
N SER A 44 11.93 3.10 0.50
CA SER A 44 11.71 2.77 1.90
C SER A 44 10.44 1.94 2.08
N PHE A 45 10.43 1.10 3.11
CA PHE A 45 9.24 0.37 3.54
C PHE A 45 8.72 1.01 4.82
N VAL A 46 7.77 1.94 4.68
CA VAL A 46 7.18 2.68 5.79
C VAL A 46 5.93 1.96 6.28
N VAL A 47 5.92 1.57 7.55
CA VAL A 47 4.75 0.95 8.17
C VAL A 47 4.01 1.98 9.02
N LEU A 48 2.74 2.19 8.72
CA LEU A 48 1.84 3.06 9.45
C LEU A 48 0.97 2.24 10.40
N THR A 49 1.17 2.42 11.70
CA THR A 49 0.45 1.70 12.75
C THR A 49 -0.47 2.63 13.53
N GLY A 50 -1.41 2.06 14.27
CA GLY A 50 -2.30 2.80 15.16
C GLY A 50 -3.64 2.09 15.35
N PRO A 51 -4.45 2.52 16.32
CA PRO A 51 -5.75 1.91 16.61
C PRO A 51 -6.71 2.02 15.42
N SER A 52 -7.72 1.16 15.39
CA SER A 52 -8.77 1.23 14.38
C SER A 52 -9.48 2.60 14.44
N GLY A 53 -9.76 3.17 13.29
CA GLY A 53 -10.43 4.47 13.18
C GLY A 53 -9.55 5.71 13.44
N CYS A 54 -8.22 5.57 13.62
CA CYS A 54 -7.34 6.72 13.81
C CYS A 54 -6.97 7.48 12.52
N GLY A 55 -7.52 7.11 11.36
CA GLY A 55 -7.32 7.82 10.10
C GLY A 55 -6.29 7.23 9.13
N LYS A 56 -5.75 6.02 9.38
CA LYS A 56 -4.74 5.39 8.50
C LYS A 56 -5.20 5.25 7.05
N SER A 57 -6.36 4.64 6.83
CA SER A 57 -6.93 4.47 5.48
C SER A 57 -7.31 5.81 4.84
N THR A 58 -7.74 6.80 5.64
CA THR A 58 -8.00 8.16 5.16
C THR A 58 -6.71 8.80 4.65
N LEU A 59 -5.60 8.65 5.39
CA LEU A 59 -4.31 9.16 4.96
C LEU A 59 -3.84 8.47 3.66
N LEU A 60 -4.01 7.15 3.54
CA LEU A 60 -3.70 6.46 2.29
C LEU A 60 -4.55 6.95 1.13
N ASN A 61 -5.85 7.17 1.33
CA ASN A 61 -6.74 7.68 0.29
C ASN A 61 -6.35 9.10 -0.17
N ILE A 62 -5.92 9.96 0.77
CA ILE A 62 -5.38 11.28 0.44
C ILE A 62 -4.11 11.16 -0.40
N ILE A 63 -3.16 10.30 0.01
CA ILE A 63 -1.90 10.07 -0.73
C ILE A 63 -2.19 9.52 -2.13
N ALA A 64 -3.21 8.67 -2.25
CA ALA A 64 -3.64 8.09 -3.52
C ALA A 64 -4.39 9.07 -4.45
N GLY A 65 -4.72 10.28 -3.97
CA GLY A 65 -5.59 11.21 -4.69
C GLY A 65 -7.05 10.73 -4.81
N LEU A 66 -7.48 9.81 -3.95
CA LEU A 66 -8.85 9.30 -3.88
C LEU A 66 -9.75 10.15 -2.96
N ASP A 67 -9.15 10.99 -2.13
CA ASP A 67 -9.82 11.95 -1.24
C ASP A 67 -9.06 13.27 -1.35
N ASP A 68 -9.67 14.28 -1.96
CA ASP A 68 -9.13 15.63 -2.20
C ASP A 68 -9.73 16.68 -1.25
N ASP A 69 -10.69 16.30 -0.42
CA ASP A 69 -11.33 17.17 0.56
C ASP A 69 -10.51 17.23 1.86
N PHE A 70 -9.36 17.92 1.83
CA PHE A 70 -8.50 18.15 3.00
C PHE A 70 -7.73 19.46 2.88
N GLU A 71 -7.24 19.96 4.00
CA GLU A 71 -6.34 21.12 4.04
C GLU A 71 -4.90 20.65 4.03
N GLY A 72 -4.14 21.02 3.00
CA GLY A 72 -2.73 20.63 2.87
C GLY A 72 -2.32 20.30 1.45
N GLU A 73 -1.25 19.53 1.31
CA GLU A 73 -0.73 19.09 0.00
C GLU A 73 -0.06 17.72 0.11
N VAL A 74 -0.08 16.98 -0.99
CA VAL A 74 0.73 15.78 -1.20
C VAL A 74 1.56 15.99 -2.45
N LYS A 75 2.89 15.86 -2.31
CA LYS A 75 3.81 15.92 -3.44
C LYS A 75 4.43 14.55 -3.66
N LEU A 76 4.26 14.04 -4.85
CA LEU A 76 5.02 12.90 -5.37
C LEU A 76 6.32 13.43 -5.96
N GLY A 77 7.42 12.70 -5.80
CA GLY A 77 8.75 13.16 -6.19
C GLY A 77 8.90 13.53 -7.67
N SER A 78 8.04 12.99 -8.54
CA SER A 78 7.96 13.33 -9.96
C SER A 78 6.50 13.36 -10.40
N PRO A 79 6.13 14.22 -11.38
CA PRO A 79 4.81 14.19 -12.00
C PRO A 79 4.47 12.84 -12.65
N ASP A 80 5.49 12.10 -13.07
CA ASP A 80 5.35 10.78 -13.70
C ASP A 80 5.39 9.63 -12.69
N THR A 81 5.37 9.92 -11.36
CA THR A 81 5.39 8.89 -10.32
C THR A 81 4.17 7.97 -10.45
N HIS A 82 4.43 6.70 -10.68
CA HIS A 82 3.41 5.68 -10.79
C HIS A 82 3.04 5.13 -9.41
N LEU A 83 1.79 5.32 -9.02
CA LEU A 83 1.27 4.91 -7.72
C LEU A 83 0.37 3.69 -7.86
N GLY A 84 0.69 2.61 -7.11
CA GLY A 84 -0.15 1.43 -6.96
C GLY A 84 -0.90 1.44 -5.63
N TYR A 85 -2.08 0.81 -5.58
CA TYR A 85 -2.85 0.66 -4.34
C TYR A 85 -3.38 -0.77 -4.17
N ILE A 86 -3.03 -1.41 -3.06
CA ILE A 86 -3.58 -2.70 -2.63
C ILE A 86 -4.50 -2.47 -1.44
N PHE A 87 -5.79 -2.67 -1.67
CA PHE A 87 -6.83 -2.43 -0.69
C PHE A 87 -6.96 -3.59 0.31
N GLN A 88 -7.59 -3.33 1.44
CA GLN A 88 -7.93 -4.31 2.46
C GLN A 88 -8.73 -5.51 1.89
N SER A 89 -9.67 -5.27 0.99
CA SER A 89 -10.30 -6.31 0.17
C SER A 89 -9.49 -6.50 -1.11
N PRO A 90 -9.26 -7.72 -1.62
CA PRO A 90 -8.51 -7.98 -2.86
C PRO A 90 -9.04 -7.26 -4.10
N ARG A 91 -10.33 -6.88 -4.11
CA ARG A 91 -10.99 -6.16 -5.23
C ARG A 91 -10.68 -6.80 -6.59
N LEU A 92 -10.70 -8.13 -6.64
CA LEU A 92 -10.64 -8.85 -7.90
C LEU A 92 -12.01 -8.76 -8.57
N LEU A 93 -12.01 -8.61 -9.89
CA LEU A 93 -13.25 -8.62 -10.67
C LEU A 93 -13.78 -10.07 -10.76
N PRO A 94 -14.96 -10.39 -10.21
CA PRO A 94 -15.43 -11.76 -10.08
C PRO A 94 -15.74 -12.45 -11.44
N TRP A 95 -15.97 -11.65 -12.51
CA TRP A 95 -16.21 -12.11 -13.87
C TRP A 95 -14.96 -12.22 -14.74
N ARG A 96 -13.76 -12.03 -14.15
CA ARG A 96 -12.48 -12.18 -14.80
C ARG A 96 -11.67 -13.27 -14.09
N THR A 97 -10.91 -14.01 -14.87
CA THR A 97 -9.96 -15.00 -14.33
C THR A 97 -8.84 -14.33 -13.54
N VAL A 98 -8.03 -15.11 -12.82
CA VAL A 98 -6.84 -14.60 -12.11
C VAL A 98 -5.91 -13.87 -13.08
N ARG A 99 -5.59 -14.49 -14.23
CA ARG A 99 -4.76 -13.89 -15.28
C ARG A 99 -5.34 -12.56 -15.74
N GLU A 100 -6.61 -12.54 -16.16
CA GLU A 100 -7.26 -11.34 -16.65
C GLU A 100 -7.35 -10.23 -15.59
N ASN A 101 -7.44 -10.57 -14.30
CA ASN A 101 -7.38 -9.60 -13.22
C ASN A 101 -6.01 -8.93 -13.10
N ILE A 102 -4.92 -9.64 -13.43
CA ILE A 102 -3.56 -9.08 -13.45
C ILE A 102 -3.37 -8.26 -14.73
N GLU A 103 -3.77 -8.78 -15.88
CA GLU A 103 -3.70 -8.11 -17.19
C GLU A 103 -4.37 -6.74 -17.21
N LEU A 104 -5.51 -6.60 -16.50
CA LEU A 104 -6.25 -5.33 -16.40
C LEU A 104 -5.46 -4.18 -15.77
N ALA A 105 -4.40 -4.46 -15.05
CA ALA A 105 -3.56 -3.43 -14.45
C ALA A 105 -2.57 -2.82 -15.45
N LEU A 106 -2.45 -3.40 -16.64
CA LEU A 106 -1.51 -2.99 -17.67
C LEU A 106 -2.25 -2.45 -18.91
N PRO A 107 -1.72 -1.42 -19.57
CA PRO A 107 -2.27 -0.98 -20.86
C PRO A 107 -2.19 -2.09 -21.92
N ALA A 108 -3.09 -2.04 -22.90
CA ALA A 108 -3.05 -2.96 -24.04
C ALA A 108 -1.71 -2.79 -24.80
N GLY A 109 -1.03 -3.91 -25.01
CA GLY A 109 0.27 -3.92 -25.70
C GLY A 109 1.47 -3.58 -24.79
N ASP A 110 1.29 -3.44 -23.48
CA ASP A 110 2.38 -3.25 -22.54
C ASP A 110 3.33 -4.48 -22.56
N PRO A 111 4.66 -4.29 -22.65
CA PRO A 111 5.62 -5.40 -22.70
C PRO A 111 5.55 -6.31 -21.47
N ARG A 112 5.15 -5.78 -20.31
CA ARG A 112 4.99 -6.55 -19.05
C ARG A 112 3.86 -7.58 -19.11
N LEU A 113 2.96 -7.52 -20.10
CA LEU A 113 2.00 -8.60 -20.35
C LEU A 113 2.69 -9.96 -20.56
N ALA A 114 3.90 -9.97 -21.12
CA ALA A 114 4.71 -11.19 -21.28
C ALA A 114 5.27 -11.73 -19.95
N GLU A 115 5.31 -10.92 -18.89
CA GLU A 115 5.84 -11.28 -17.58
C GLU A 115 4.78 -11.89 -16.64
N ILE A 116 3.50 -11.90 -17.05
CA ILE A 116 2.40 -12.36 -16.20
C ILE A 116 2.56 -13.83 -15.80
N ASP A 117 3.03 -14.70 -16.69
CA ASP A 117 3.26 -16.11 -16.34
C ASP A 117 4.38 -16.27 -15.31
N ASP A 118 5.41 -15.45 -15.40
CA ASP A 118 6.48 -15.39 -14.41
C ASP A 118 5.95 -14.88 -13.05
N MET A 119 5.18 -13.81 -13.07
CA MET A 119 4.53 -13.27 -11.87
C MET A 119 3.61 -14.31 -11.22
N LEU A 120 2.78 -15.03 -11.98
CA LEU A 120 1.90 -16.08 -11.48
C LEU A 120 2.68 -17.21 -10.80
N ARG A 121 3.84 -17.61 -11.37
CA ARG A 121 4.75 -18.59 -10.72
C ARG A 121 5.31 -18.04 -9.41
N HIS A 122 5.75 -16.78 -9.37
CA HIS A 122 6.30 -16.17 -8.16
C HIS A 122 5.28 -16.08 -7.03
N VAL A 123 4.01 -15.81 -7.34
CA VAL A 123 2.96 -15.78 -6.31
C VAL A 123 2.34 -17.16 -6.05
N GLY A 124 2.80 -18.22 -6.74
CA GLY A 124 2.32 -19.60 -6.58
C GLY A 124 0.88 -19.80 -7.09
N LEU A 125 0.51 -19.14 -8.18
CA LEU A 125 -0.82 -19.20 -8.80
C LEU A 125 -0.80 -19.66 -10.27
N GLU A 126 0.30 -20.24 -10.77
CA GLU A 126 0.40 -20.70 -12.16
C GLU A 126 -0.68 -21.71 -12.53
N GLY A 127 -1.02 -22.64 -11.62
CA GLY A 127 -2.08 -23.64 -11.82
C GLY A 127 -3.50 -23.06 -11.71
N PHE A 128 -3.65 -21.79 -11.32
CA PHE A 128 -4.94 -21.14 -11.09
C PHE A 128 -5.19 -19.96 -12.02
N ALA A 129 -4.34 -19.74 -13.03
CA ALA A 129 -4.42 -18.60 -13.94
C ALA A 129 -5.78 -18.44 -14.63
N SER A 130 -6.43 -19.54 -15.00
CA SER A 130 -7.75 -19.58 -15.64
C SER A 130 -8.94 -19.67 -14.69
N GLN A 131 -8.68 -19.71 -13.36
CA GLN A 131 -9.75 -19.78 -12.37
C GLN A 131 -10.33 -18.38 -12.10
N TYR A 132 -11.63 -18.36 -11.72
CA TYR A 132 -12.30 -17.13 -11.27
C TYR A 132 -12.08 -16.92 -9.75
N PRO A 133 -12.14 -15.67 -9.26
CA PRO A 133 -11.90 -15.35 -7.85
C PRO A 133 -12.74 -16.16 -6.85
N GLU A 134 -13.97 -16.49 -7.18
CA GLU A 134 -14.87 -17.30 -6.32
C GLU A 134 -14.35 -18.73 -6.05
N ARG A 135 -13.44 -19.24 -6.89
CA ARG A 135 -12.82 -20.57 -6.74
C ARG A 135 -11.53 -20.53 -5.91
N LEU A 136 -11.10 -19.35 -5.50
CA LEU A 136 -9.86 -19.15 -4.76
C LEU A 136 -10.13 -18.97 -3.27
N SER A 137 -9.24 -19.49 -2.42
CA SER A 137 -9.21 -19.11 -1.01
C SER A 137 -8.88 -17.61 -0.87
N LEU A 138 -9.19 -17.02 0.30
CA LEU A 138 -8.85 -15.61 0.55
C LEU A 138 -7.35 -15.35 0.42
N GLY A 139 -6.49 -16.26 0.91
CA GLY A 139 -5.04 -16.16 0.74
C GLY A 139 -4.60 -16.15 -0.73
N MET A 140 -5.22 -17.00 -1.58
CA MET A 140 -4.95 -17.00 -3.03
C MET A 140 -5.42 -15.70 -3.69
N GLN A 141 -6.57 -15.17 -3.30
CA GLN A 141 -7.05 -13.87 -3.78
C GLN A 141 -6.10 -12.73 -3.40
N ARG A 142 -5.51 -12.77 -2.17
CA ARG A 142 -4.49 -11.81 -1.73
C ARG A 142 -3.22 -11.93 -2.57
N ARG A 143 -2.76 -13.14 -2.88
CA ARG A 143 -1.62 -13.38 -3.79
C ARG A 143 -1.87 -12.79 -5.18
N ALA A 144 -3.08 -12.94 -5.73
CA ALA A 144 -3.47 -12.34 -7.00
C ALA A 144 -3.50 -10.81 -6.93
N ALA A 145 -3.97 -10.23 -5.82
CA ALA A 145 -3.95 -8.78 -5.60
C ALA A 145 -2.52 -8.24 -5.49
N LEU A 146 -1.60 -8.95 -4.82
CA LEU A 146 -0.17 -8.63 -4.79
C LEU A 146 0.42 -8.67 -6.21
N ALA A 147 0.18 -9.77 -6.95
CA ALA A 147 0.64 -9.89 -8.34
C ALA A 147 0.18 -8.72 -9.21
N ARG A 148 -1.11 -8.35 -9.11
CA ARG A 148 -1.68 -7.21 -9.83
C ARG A 148 -1.04 -5.88 -9.45
N GLY A 149 -0.70 -5.69 -8.17
CA GLY A 149 -0.04 -4.48 -7.69
C GLY A 149 1.41 -4.38 -8.15
N PHE A 150 2.16 -5.48 -8.09
CA PHE A 150 3.59 -5.49 -8.44
C PHE A 150 3.88 -5.54 -9.93
N ILE A 151 2.99 -6.15 -10.76
CA ILE A 151 3.18 -6.22 -12.22
C ILE A 151 3.21 -4.83 -12.87
N THR A 152 2.56 -3.84 -12.27
CA THR A 152 2.55 -2.47 -12.75
C THR A 152 3.85 -1.75 -12.50
N GLU A 153 4.75 -2.34 -11.71
CA GLU A 153 6.03 -1.78 -11.33
C GLU A 153 5.92 -0.36 -10.74
N PRO A 154 5.11 -0.16 -9.70
CA PRO A 154 4.88 1.18 -9.18
C PRO A 154 6.13 1.76 -8.50
N ASP A 155 6.30 3.09 -8.58
CA ASP A 155 7.32 3.81 -7.81
C ASP A 155 6.93 3.91 -6.33
N VAL A 156 5.62 4.00 -6.08
CA VAL A 156 5.00 4.04 -4.75
C VAL A 156 3.87 3.03 -4.68
N LEU A 157 3.89 2.17 -3.66
CA LEU A 157 2.85 1.17 -3.42
C LEU A 157 2.20 1.40 -2.06
N LEU A 158 0.91 1.71 -2.08
CA LEU A 158 0.07 1.85 -0.89
C LEU A 158 -0.60 0.52 -0.58
N MET A 159 -0.60 0.11 0.68
CA MET A 159 -1.20 -1.16 1.12
C MET A 159 -2.01 -0.94 2.40
N ASP A 160 -3.31 -1.15 2.32
CA ASP A 160 -4.24 -0.95 3.45
C ASP A 160 -4.62 -2.29 4.08
N GLU A 161 -4.03 -2.63 5.22
CA GLU A 161 -4.27 -3.87 5.99
C GLU A 161 -4.40 -5.15 5.12
N PRO A 162 -3.44 -5.43 4.21
CA PRO A 162 -3.63 -6.44 3.16
C PRO A 162 -3.71 -7.88 3.70
N PHE A 163 -3.30 -8.14 4.95
CA PHE A 163 -3.25 -9.48 5.54
C PHE A 163 -4.28 -9.71 6.64
N VAL A 164 -5.17 -8.75 6.85
CA VAL A 164 -6.23 -8.87 7.86
C VAL A 164 -7.16 -10.06 7.57
N SER A 165 -7.66 -10.69 8.64
CA SER A 165 -8.60 -11.83 8.59
C SER A 165 -8.05 -13.10 7.94
N LEU A 166 -6.74 -13.29 7.95
CA LEU A 166 -6.08 -14.53 7.56
C LEU A 166 -5.63 -15.30 8.81
N ASP A 167 -5.53 -16.60 8.67
CA ASP A 167 -4.87 -17.45 9.65
C ASP A 167 -3.35 -17.21 9.64
N ASP A 168 -2.68 -17.47 10.76
CA ASP A 168 -1.26 -17.17 10.93
C ASP A 168 -0.34 -17.80 9.86
N PRO A 169 -0.50 -19.08 9.47
CA PRO A 169 0.33 -19.68 8.41
C PRO A 169 0.15 -18.98 7.05
N THR A 170 -1.08 -18.65 6.70
CA THR A 170 -1.38 -17.94 5.43
C THR A 170 -0.82 -16.53 5.45
N ALA A 171 -0.97 -15.79 6.54
CA ALA A 171 -0.42 -14.45 6.72
C ALA A 171 1.11 -14.47 6.66
N GLN A 172 1.76 -15.47 7.30
CA GLN A 172 3.21 -15.63 7.24
C GLN A 172 3.70 -15.84 5.80
N GLY A 173 3.08 -16.75 5.04
CA GLY A 173 3.46 -17.00 3.65
C GLY A 173 3.24 -15.77 2.74
N LEU A 174 2.26 -14.90 3.06
CA LEU A 174 2.05 -13.64 2.33
C LEU A 174 3.09 -12.57 2.68
N ARG A 175 3.52 -12.48 3.96
CA ARG A 175 4.63 -11.60 4.37
C ARG A 175 5.94 -11.97 3.67
N GLU A 176 6.27 -13.26 3.63
CA GLU A 176 7.46 -13.78 2.93
C GLU A 176 7.39 -13.47 1.42
N LEU A 177 6.22 -13.69 0.81
CA LEU A 177 5.99 -13.34 -0.59
C LEU A 177 6.16 -11.83 -0.84
N LEU A 178 5.60 -10.98 0.01
CA LEU A 178 5.74 -9.53 -0.11
C LEU A 178 7.20 -9.10 -0.05
N ILE A 179 7.97 -9.64 0.91
CA ILE A 179 9.41 -9.38 1.03
C ILE A 179 10.15 -9.82 -0.24
N ALA A 180 9.84 -11.01 -0.76
CA ALA A 180 10.47 -11.52 -1.97
C ALA A 180 10.17 -10.64 -3.20
N LEU A 181 8.94 -10.18 -3.37
CA LEU A 181 8.54 -9.27 -4.45
C LEU A 181 9.22 -7.91 -4.31
N TRP A 182 9.26 -7.35 -3.10
CA TRP A 182 9.90 -6.08 -2.83
C TRP A 182 11.41 -6.12 -3.05
N ASN A 183 12.09 -7.21 -2.66
CA ASN A 183 13.53 -7.39 -2.87
C ASN A 183 13.90 -7.52 -4.35
N ARG A 184 13.02 -8.08 -5.20
CA ARG A 184 13.25 -8.13 -6.65
C ARG A 184 13.24 -6.75 -7.29
N ARG A 185 12.34 -5.90 -6.85
CA ARG A 185 12.20 -4.53 -7.30
C ARG A 185 11.81 -3.63 -6.14
N PRO A 186 12.81 -3.04 -5.44
CA PRO A 186 12.54 -2.11 -4.36
C PRO A 186 11.74 -0.92 -4.85
N THR A 187 10.54 -0.77 -4.31
CA THR A 187 9.61 0.36 -4.49
C THR A 187 9.38 1.02 -3.13
N THR A 188 8.94 2.27 -3.12
CA THR A 188 8.51 2.92 -1.88
C THR A 188 7.18 2.33 -1.44
N VAL A 189 7.11 1.80 -0.23
CA VAL A 189 5.89 1.17 0.30
C VAL A 189 5.38 1.96 1.49
N ILE A 190 4.07 2.24 1.51
CA ILE A 190 3.35 2.68 2.70
C ILE A 190 2.36 1.59 3.06
N PHE A 191 2.65 0.88 4.13
CA PHE A 191 1.93 -0.31 4.57
C PHE A 191 1.17 -0.01 5.87
N VAL A 192 -0.14 -0.08 5.82
CA VAL A 192 -1.00 0.08 7.00
C VAL A 192 -1.25 -1.26 7.64
N THR A 193 -1.01 -1.35 8.95
CA THR A 193 -1.37 -2.52 9.76
C THR A 193 -1.62 -2.13 11.22
N HIS A 194 -2.34 -2.98 11.93
CA HIS A 194 -2.44 -2.97 13.38
C HIS A 194 -1.65 -4.12 14.04
N ASP A 195 -1.04 -4.99 13.23
CA ASP A 195 -0.21 -6.11 13.69
C ASP A 195 1.24 -5.66 13.90
N ARG A 196 1.73 -5.86 15.14
CA ARG A 196 3.10 -5.51 15.51
C ARG A 196 4.14 -6.42 14.85
N THR A 197 3.80 -7.67 14.60
CA THR A 197 4.70 -8.63 13.94
C THR A 197 4.96 -8.17 12.50
N GLU A 198 3.93 -7.78 11.78
CA GLU A 198 4.06 -7.22 10.43
C GLU A 198 4.93 -5.96 10.45
N ALA A 199 4.68 -5.05 11.40
CA ALA A 199 5.44 -3.82 11.51
C ALA A 199 6.94 -4.08 11.72
N VAL A 200 7.30 -5.01 12.61
CA VAL A 200 8.71 -5.31 12.91
C VAL A 200 9.38 -6.05 11.75
N MET A 201 8.66 -6.95 11.07
CA MET A 201 9.24 -7.78 10.00
C MET A 201 9.45 -7.02 8.69
N LEU A 202 8.59 -6.03 8.40
CA LEU A 202 8.55 -5.39 7.09
C LEU A 202 9.18 -4.01 7.06
N ALA A 203 9.18 -3.29 8.21
CA ALA A 203 9.48 -1.87 8.23
C ALA A 203 10.96 -1.54 8.13
N THR A 204 11.31 -0.56 7.29
CA THR A 204 12.53 0.24 7.46
C THR A 204 12.26 1.48 8.33
N ARG A 205 10.98 1.89 8.43
CA ARG A 205 10.53 3.01 9.27
C ARG A 205 9.10 2.75 9.74
N ILE A 206 8.85 3.02 11.02
CA ILE A 206 7.52 2.86 11.63
C ILE A 206 6.99 4.23 12.04
N LEU A 207 5.80 4.54 11.57
CA LEU A 207 5.01 5.69 11.96
C LEU A 207 3.81 5.22 12.79
N ARG A 208 3.60 5.82 13.97
CA ARG A 208 2.46 5.49 14.81
C ARG A 208 1.49 6.66 14.90
N MET A 209 0.26 6.41 14.49
CA MET A 209 -0.86 7.36 14.64
C MET A 209 -1.57 7.20 15.96
N SER A 210 -2.06 8.32 16.50
CA SER A 210 -2.92 8.38 17.68
C SER A 210 -4.35 8.78 17.30
N SER A 211 -5.34 8.07 17.86
CA SER A 211 -6.75 8.46 17.70
C SER A 211 -7.13 9.70 18.52
N ALA A 212 -6.43 9.94 19.65
CA ALA A 212 -6.72 11.09 20.51
C ALA A 212 -6.44 12.43 19.83
N ASN A 213 -5.38 12.50 19.02
CA ASN A 213 -4.93 13.74 18.38
C ASN A 213 -5.02 13.69 16.85
N ALA A 214 -5.44 12.55 16.28
CA ALA A 214 -5.52 12.33 14.83
C ALA A 214 -4.22 12.68 14.09
N THR A 215 -3.06 12.44 14.72
CA THR A 215 -1.72 12.82 14.24
C THR A 215 -0.71 11.69 14.44
N ILE A 216 0.50 11.84 13.89
CA ILE A 216 1.64 10.95 14.13
C ILE A 216 2.27 11.33 15.47
N VAL A 217 2.40 10.33 16.35
CA VAL A 217 2.96 10.51 17.70
C VAL A 217 4.30 9.82 17.87
N GLN A 218 4.72 9.01 16.90
CA GLN A 218 6.00 8.30 16.93
C GLN A 218 6.47 8.09 15.49
N ASP A 219 7.76 8.30 15.29
CA ASP A 219 8.43 8.15 13.99
C ASP A 219 9.81 7.54 14.26
N GLU A 220 9.98 6.28 13.88
CA GLU A 220 11.18 5.51 14.20
C GLU A 220 11.74 4.83 12.95
N THR A 221 13.04 5.02 12.71
CA THR A 221 13.77 4.24 11.71
C THR A 221 14.15 2.88 12.31
N VAL A 222 13.74 1.82 11.67
CA VAL A 222 14.08 0.44 12.03
C VAL A 222 15.32 0.06 11.22
N ARG A 223 16.43 -0.20 11.90
CA ARG A 223 17.58 -0.84 11.28
C ARG A 223 17.28 -2.34 11.22
N LEU A 224 17.03 -2.86 10.03
CA LEU A 224 17.07 -4.30 9.83
C LEU A 224 18.50 -4.75 10.21
N SER A 225 18.65 -5.46 11.32
CA SER A 225 19.90 -6.14 11.59
C SER A 225 20.15 -7.10 10.44
N PRO A 226 21.35 -7.11 9.82
CA PRO A 226 21.66 -8.15 8.85
C PRO A 226 21.42 -9.49 9.55
N SER A 227 20.54 -10.32 8.99
CA SER A 227 20.41 -11.71 9.42
C SER A 227 21.77 -12.39 9.22
N GLU A 228 22.38 -12.78 10.35
CA GLU A 228 23.53 -13.69 10.36
C GLU A 228 23.21 -15.02 9.67
#